data_545db06029bdf35e498cba82dd5a6720
#
_entry.id   545db06029bdf35e498cba82dd5a6720
#
_cell.length_a   1.000
_cell.length_b   1.000
_cell.length_c   1.000
_cell.angle_alpha   90.00
_cell.angle_beta   90.00
_cell.angle_gamma   90.00
#
_symmetry.space_group_name_H-M   'P 1'
#
loop_
_entity.id
_entity.type
_entity.pdbx_description
1 polymer ?
#
loop_
_entity_poly.entity_id
_entity_poly.type
_entity_poly.pdbx_seq_one_letter_code
_entity_poly.pdbx_strand_id
1 'polypeptide(L)'
;FKSSYTQSAGNRVLNVYKLYSTSSSETKRVKSFNFEGFNSIYKNKFGDKKIDQNWLIWFIGFVEGDGAILTFNNKLQFVVTQKEKKILDEIKDNLGFGRIKHFTSAKLNNEFYRFIVDDNENILILAHLFNGNLVLKHRQAQLESWINVLNSKKMNKENGSQILLDNNIILPTLKDSWISGFTDAEGCFNINIEVRKNTVTEYRVIPRFFLDQKEAFETLNYIRNLFKFGRVSLRSGTQNVYRYEVNSFKGLDPIIDYFNSYPLKSKKQISFLNWSKVY
;
A
#
# COMPACT_ATOMS: atom_id res chain seq x y z
N PHE A 1 24.10 37.55 -18.04
CA PHE A 1 24.05 36.76 -16.84
C PHE A 1 23.12 35.56 -17.04
N LYS A 2 23.74 34.43 -17.41
CA LYS A 2 23.09 33.10 -17.39
C LYS A 2 23.59 32.40 -16.13
N SER A 3 22.73 32.07 -15.20
CA SER A 3 23.03 31.17 -14.07
C SER A 3 22.10 29.99 -14.11
N SER A 4 22.65 28.90 -14.43
CA SER A 4 22.66 27.52 -13.86
C SER A 4 21.56 27.20 -12.83
N TYR A 5 20.52 26.47 -13.28
CA TYR A 5 19.66 25.66 -12.43
C TYR A 5 19.31 24.34 -13.16
N THR A 6 20.27 23.43 -13.26
CA THR A 6 20.01 22.03 -13.71
C THR A 6 21.02 21.07 -13.11
N GLN A 7 21.03 20.94 -11.77
CA GLN A 7 21.85 19.89 -11.12
C GLN A 7 21.35 19.48 -9.72
N SER A 8 20.06 19.24 -9.53
CA SER A 8 19.60 18.81 -8.20
C SER A 8 18.84 17.48 -8.17
N ALA A 9 18.20 17.06 -9.24
CA ALA A 9 17.39 15.85 -9.22
C ALA A 9 18.19 14.54 -9.39
N GLY A 10 19.28 14.56 -10.18
CA GLY A 10 20.08 13.36 -10.44
C GLY A 10 20.91 12.89 -9.24
N ASN A 11 21.43 13.81 -8.45
CA ASN A 11 22.29 13.47 -7.30
C ASN A 11 21.54 12.92 -6.07
N ARG A 12 20.25 13.24 -5.90
CA ARG A 12 19.47 12.67 -4.81
C ARG A 12 19.06 11.21 -5.06
N VAL A 13 18.82 10.84 -6.32
CA VAL A 13 18.52 9.45 -6.70
C VAL A 13 19.75 8.56 -6.52
N LEU A 14 20.92 9.04 -6.87
CA LEU A 14 22.18 8.35 -6.64
C LEU A 14 22.51 8.16 -5.15
N ASN A 15 22.13 9.12 -4.29
CA ASN A 15 22.35 8.99 -2.84
C ASN A 15 21.42 7.96 -2.17
N VAL A 16 20.22 7.77 -2.64
CA VAL A 16 19.34 6.71 -2.10
C VAL A 16 19.88 5.33 -2.49
N TYR A 17 20.34 5.14 -3.74
CA TYR A 17 21.04 3.90 -4.12
C TYR A 17 22.39 3.74 -3.41
N LYS A 18 23.12 4.84 -3.13
CA LYS A 18 24.36 4.80 -2.33
C LYS A 18 24.13 4.46 -0.87
N LEU A 19 23.01 4.86 -0.26
CA LEU A 19 22.63 4.42 1.09
C LEU A 19 22.35 2.91 1.16
N TYR A 20 21.98 2.28 0.04
CA TYR A 20 21.80 0.83 -0.05
C TYR A 20 23.01 0.07 -0.61
N SER A 21 24.03 0.78 -1.15
CA SER A 21 25.19 0.15 -1.82
C SER A 21 26.56 0.48 -1.24
N THR A 22 26.69 1.36 -0.24
CA THR A 22 27.99 1.71 0.34
C THR A 22 27.96 1.74 1.85
N SER A 23 27.94 0.57 2.48
CA SER A 23 28.65 0.35 3.72
C SER A 23 29.21 -1.07 3.70
N SER A 24 30.47 -1.15 3.95
CA SER A 24 31.27 -2.38 4.07
C SER A 24 30.54 -3.45 4.88
N SER A 25 30.55 -4.67 4.35
CA SER A 25 30.38 -5.98 4.99
C SER A 25 29.07 -6.39 5.67
N GLU A 26 27.99 -5.61 5.64
CA GLU A 26 26.64 -6.15 5.84
C GLU A 26 25.80 -5.82 4.59
N THR A 27 25.71 -6.78 3.67
CA THR A 27 24.66 -6.81 2.67
C THR A 27 23.34 -6.78 3.42
N LYS A 28 22.69 -5.60 3.54
CA LYS A 28 21.30 -5.51 3.99
C LYS A 28 20.49 -6.32 2.98
N ARG A 29 20.26 -7.59 3.28
CA ARG A 29 19.37 -8.44 2.50
C ARG A 29 18.02 -7.75 2.52
N VAL A 30 17.49 -7.42 1.34
CA VAL A 30 16.08 -7.06 1.20
C VAL A 30 15.30 -8.22 1.82
N LYS A 31 14.68 -7.97 2.97
CA LYS A 31 13.94 -9.01 3.66
C LYS A 31 12.60 -9.20 2.95
N SER A 32 12.15 -10.42 2.87
CA SER A 32 10.78 -10.78 2.47
C SER A 32 9.81 -10.48 3.61
N PHE A 33 8.53 -10.33 3.32
CA PHE A 33 7.48 -10.26 4.33
C PHE A 33 7.59 -11.41 5.32
N ASN A 34 7.51 -11.11 6.61
CA ASN A 34 7.63 -12.09 7.70
C ASN A 34 6.35 -12.10 8.55
N PHE A 35 5.73 -13.27 8.65
CA PHE A 35 4.49 -13.47 9.40
C PHE A 35 4.64 -14.37 10.62
N GLU A 36 5.86 -14.71 11.06
CA GLU A 36 6.08 -15.61 12.19
C GLU A 36 5.43 -15.08 13.47
N GLY A 37 5.68 -13.81 13.81
CA GLY A 37 5.09 -13.17 14.98
C GLY A 37 3.57 -13.11 14.89
N PHE A 38 3.03 -12.74 13.70
CA PHE A 38 1.60 -12.76 13.44
C PHE A 38 1.01 -14.16 13.62
N ASN A 39 1.57 -15.16 12.95
CA ASN A 39 1.07 -16.53 12.99
C ASN A 39 1.05 -17.10 14.40
N SER A 40 2.07 -16.80 15.22
CA SER A 40 2.14 -17.24 16.61
C SER A 40 0.97 -16.68 17.44
N ILE A 41 0.74 -15.36 17.38
CA ILE A 41 -0.34 -14.71 18.13
C ILE A 41 -1.72 -15.10 17.57
N TYR A 42 -1.85 -15.18 16.24
CA TYR A 42 -3.10 -15.55 15.57
C TYR A 42 -3.53 -16.97 15.93
N LYS A 43 -2.58 -17.92 15.97
CA LYS A 43 -2.82 -19.31 16.38
C LYS A 43 -3.36 -19.41 17.82
N ASN A 44 -2.87 -18.58 18.73
CA ASN A 44 -3.36 -18.59 20.13
C ASN A 44 -4.84 -18.29 20.24
N LYS A 45 -5.40 -17.48 19.31
CA LYS A 45 -6.81 -17.09 19.29
C LYS A 45 -7.68 -17.98 18.41
N PHE A 46 -7.18 -18.36 17.24
CA PHE A 46 -7.98 -19.01 16.19
C PHE A 46 -7.57 -20.47 15.91
N GLY A 47 -6.66 -21.04 16.74
CA GLY A 47 -6.19 -22.41 16.58
C GLY A 47 -5.36 -22.55 15.29
N ASP A 48 -5.55 -23.67 14.58
CA ASP A 48 -4.79 -23.98 13.37
C ASP A 48 -5.31 -23.28 12.09
N LYS A 49 -6.28 -22.34 12.22
CA LYS A 49 -6.70 -21.52 11.08
C LYS A 49 -5.50 -20.73 10.56
N LYS A 50 -5.24 -20.88 9.26
CA LYS A 50 -4.17 -20.13 8.55
C LYS A 50 -4.80 -19.19 7.54
N ILE A 51 -4.19 -18.02 7.40
CA ILE A 51 -4.52 -17.06 6.35
C ILE A 51 -3.46 -17.19 5.25
N ASP A 52 -3.90 -17.14 3.99
CA ASP A 52 -3.00 -17.19 2.85
C ASP A 52 -1.99 -16.04 2.89
N GLN A 53 -0.70 -16.33 2.67
CA GLN A 53 0.35 -15.31 2.76
C GLN A 53 0.24 -14.26 1.67
N ASN A 54 -0.16 -14.62 0.45
CA ASN A 54 -0.37 -13.65 -0.61
C ASN A 54 -1.54 -12.73 -0.28
N TRP A 55 -2.59 -13.26 0.38
CA TRP A 55 -3.67 -12.43 0.88
C TRP A 55 -3.19 -11.45 1.96
N LEU A 56 -2.36 -11.88 2.90
CA LEU A 56 -1.78 -10.99 3.93
C LEU A 56 -0.91 -9.89 3.31
N ILE A 57 -0.10 -10.21 2.32
CA ILE A 57 0.75 -9.24 1.62
C ILE A 57 -0.13 -8.24 0.84
N TRP A 58 -1.17 -8.72 0.16
CA TRP A 58 -2.16 -7.88 -0.49
C TRP A 58 -2.84 -6.95 0.54
N PHE A 59 -3.26 -7.49 1.68
CA PHE A 59 -3.92 -6.71 2.73
C PHE A 59 -3.02 -5.61 3.29
N ILE A 60 -1.73 -5.89 3.51
CA ILE A 60 -0.75 -4.87 3.92
C ILE A 60 -0.68 -3.76 2.88
N GLY A 61 -0.53 -4.07 1.60
CA GLY A 61 -0.51 -3.07 0.53
C GLY A 61 -1.78 -2.23 0.49
N PHE A 62 -2.95 -2.85 0.65
CA PHE A 62 -4.24 -2.17 0.70
C PHE A 62 -4.36 -1.23 1.90
N VAL A 63 -3.92 -1.68 3.08
CA VAL A 63 -3.91 -0.88 4.32
C VAL A 63 -2.97 0.32 4.22
N GLU A 64 -1.86 0.19 3.54
CA GLU A 64 -0.90 1.30 3.39
C GLU A 64 -1.48 2.45 2.57
N GLY A 65 -2.38 2.18 1.61
CA GLY A 65 -3.16 3.22 0.94
C GLY A 65 -4.35 3.70 1.81
N ASP A 66 -5.34 2.84 2.02
CA ASP A 66 -6.67 3.19 2.55
C ASP A 66 -6.87 2.92 4.05
N GLY A 67 -5.94 2.25 4.73
CA GLY A 67 -6.03 1.96 6.15
C GLY A 67 -5.67 3.16 7.03
N ALA A 68 -6.21 3.20 8.24
CA ALA A 68 -5.88 4.17 9.28
C ALA A 68 -5.47 3.44 10.56
N ILE A 69 -4.21 3.63 10.96
CA ILE A 69 -3.62 3.15 12.22
C ILE A 69 -3.65 4.32 13.19
N LEU A 70 -4.63 4.33 14.11
CA LEU A 70 -4.97 5.50 14.92
C LEU A 70 -4.61 5.28 16.38
N THR A 71 -4.02 6.31 16.98
CA THR A 71 -3.77 6.41 18.42
C THR A 71 -4.37 7.71 18.93
N PHE A 72 -5.29 7.62 19.90
CA PHE A 72 -5.89 8.79 20.55
C PHE A 72 -6.12 8.51 22.03
N ASN A 73 -5.55 9.33 22.91
CA ASN A 73 -5.68 9.19 24.37
C ASN A 73 -5.44 7.73 24.86
N ASN A 74 -4.36 7.10 24.40
CA ASN A 74 -4.01 5.70 24.68
C ASN A 74 -5.05 4.67 24.22
N LYS A 75 -6.03 5.06 23.41
CA LYS A 75 -6.92 4.16 22.69
C LYS A 75 -6.37 3.90 21.32
N LEU A 76 -6.35 2.64 20.93
CA LEU A 76 -5.85 2.17 19.64
C LEU A 76 -7.05 1.77 18.78
N GLN A 77 -7.03 2.18 17.52
CA GLN A 77 -8.07 1.81 16.57
C GLN A 77 -7.49 1.63 15.18
N PHE A 78 -7.91 0.56 14.53
CA PHE A 78 -7.69 0.33 13.11
C PHE A 78 -8.97 0.55 12.33
N VAL A 79 -8.90 1.29 11.24
CA VAL A 79 -10.07 1.59 10.40
C VAL A 79 -9.70 1.49 8.93
N VAL A 80 -10.55 0.82 8.15
CA VAL A 80 -10.55 0.92 6.69
C VAL A 80 -11.91 1.47 6.26
N THR A 81 -11.90 2.52 5.44
CA THR A 81 -13.13 3.15 4.94
C THR A 81 -13.28 2.90 3.44
N GLN A 82 -14.41 2.34 3.03
CA GLN A 82 -14.70 2.03 1.63
C GLN A 82 -16.15 2.32 1.26
N LYS A 83 -16.38 2.69 0.00
CA LYS A 83 -17.74 2.75 -0.56
C LYS A 83 -18.31 1.34 -0.80
N GLU A 84 -17.45 0.38 -1.04
CA GLU A 84 -17.81 -1.01 -1.33
C GLU A 84 -17.75 -1.87 -0.06
N LYS A 85 -18.90 -2.35 0.37
CA LYS A 85 -18.98 -3.25 1.53
C LYS A 85 -18.23 -4.56 1.27
N LYS A 86 -18.30 -5.11 0.05
CA LYS A 86 -17.78 -6.43 -0.32
C LYS A 86 -16.31 -6.64 0.08
N ILE A 87 -15.44 -5.65 -0.19
CA ILE A 87 -14.01 -5.75 0.15
C ILE A 87 -13.79 -5.77 1.66
N LEU A 88 -14.62 -5.04 2.42
CA LEU A 88 -14.57 -5.04 3.88
C LEU A 88 -15.10 -6.34 4.48
N ASP A 89 -16.12 -6.95 3.85
CA ASP A 89 -16.62 -8.29 4.22
C ASP A 89 -15.49 -9.32 4.01
N GLU A 90 -14.80 -9.31 2.87
CA GLU A 90 -13.65 -10.19 2.59
C GLU A 90 -12.55 -10.01 3.64
N ILE A 91 -12.22 -8.77 4.02
CA ILE A 91 -11.22 -8.48 5.06
C ILE A 91 -11.65 -9.07 6.40
N LYS A 92 -12.91 -8.86 6.80
CA LYS A 92 -13.45 -9.39 8.06
C LYS A 92 -13.45 -10.91 8.08
N ASP A 93 -13.85 -11.55 6.99
CA ASP A 93 -13.96 -13.02 6.90
C ASP A 93 -12.58 -13.69 6.96
N ASN A 94 -11.58 -13.13 6.25
CA ASN A 94 -10.20 -13.64 6.31
C ASN A 94 -9.59 -13.46 7.69
N LEU A 95 -9.66 -12.26 8.27
CA LEU A 95 -9.09 -11.98 9.60
C LEU A 95 -9.85 -12.72 10.71
N GLY A 96 -11.15 -12.93 10.57
CA GLY A 96 -11.98 -13.59 11.57
C GLY A 96 -12.39 -12.66 12.74
N PHE A 97 -12.11 -11.36 12.64
CA PHE A 97 -12.44 -10.37 13.66
C PHE A 97 -12.75 -8.99 13.07
N GLY A 98 -13.08 -8.04 13.94
CA GLY A 98 -13.48 -6.70 13.56
C GLY A 98 -14.98 -6.59 13.25
N ARG A 99 -15.45 -5.37 13.05
CA ARG A 99 -16.86 -5.09 12.73
C ARG A 99 -16.96 -4.10 11.58
N ILE A 100 -18.03 -4.23 10.80
CA ILE A 100 -18.35 -3.30 9.73
C ILE A 100 -19.52 -2.43 10.18
N LYS A 101 -19.35 -1.11 10.03
CA LYS A 101 -20.42 -0.12 10.26
C LYS A 101 -20.73 0.60 8.94
N HIS A 102 -22.02 0.83 8.72
CA HIS A 102 -22.54 1.65 7.63
C HIS A 102 -22.70 3.09 8.10
N PHE A 103 -22.30 4.02 7.27
CA PHE A 103 -22.43 5.45 7.49
C PHE A 103 -23.08 6.12 6.30
N THR A 104 -24.03 7.02 6.58
CA THR A 104 -24.68 7.86 5.59
C THR A 104 -24.40 9.32 5.93
N SER A 105 -24.01 10.10 4.95
CA SER A 105 -23.82 11.53 5.10
C SER A 105 -24.91 12.26 4.32
N ALA A 106 -25.93 12.76 5.02
CA ALA A 106 -27.02 13.52 4.43
C ALA A 106 -26.54 14.78 3.70
N LYS A 107 -25.44 15.43 4.18
CA LYS A 107 -24.85 16.62 3.55
C LYS A 107 -24.18 16.35 2.21
N LEU A 108 -23.64 15.13 1.99
CA LEU A 108 -22.85 14.79 0.82
C LEU A 108 -23.55 13.78 -0.10
N ASN A 109 -24.75 13.32 0.27
CA ASN A 109 -25.45 12.21 -0.40
C ASN A 109 -24.55 11.02 -0.67
N ASN A 110 -23.65 10.70 0.28
CA ASN A 110 -22.64 9.66 0.19
C ASN A 110 -22.86 8.60 1.25
N GLU A 111 -22.81 7.36 0.82
CA GLU A 111 -22.77 6.18 1.68
C GLU A 111 -21.37 5.58 1.68
N PHE A 112 -20.91 5.12 2.83
CA PHE A 112 -19.66 4.41 2.97
C PHE A 112 -19.71 3.43 4.16
N TYR A 113 -18.81 2.48 4.12
CA TYR A 113 -18.66 1.46 5.15
C TYR A 113 -17.29 1.60 5.80
N ARG A 114 -17.22 1.26 7.09
CA ARG A 114 -15.95 1.17 7.82
C ARG A 114 -15.80 -0.21 8.44
N PHE A 115 -14.70 -0.86 8.13
CA PHE A 115 -14.18 -1.97 8.94
C PHE A 115 -13.39 -1.37 10.09
N ILE A 116 -13.70 -1.80 11.32
CA ILE A 116 -13.19 -1.21 12.56
C ILE A 116 -12.70 -2.34 13.47
N VAL A 117 -11.48 -2.17 13.99
CA VAL A 117 -10.91 -2.97 15.09
C VAL A 117 -10.49 -2.02 16.19
N ASP A 118 -10.96 -2.22 17.42
CA ASP A 118 -10.66 -1.35 18.57
C ASP A 118 -10.54 -2.11 19.89
N ASP A 119 -10.64 -3.43 19.87
CA ASP A 119 -10.30 -4.26 21.00
C ASP A 119 -8.80 -4.57 21.05
N ASN A 120 -8.24 -4.59 22.26
CA ASN A 120 -6.79 -4.70 22.45
C ASN A 120 -6.20 -6.01 21.94
N GLU A 121 -6.94 -7.11 21.97
CA GLU A 121 -6.45 -8.42 21.53
C GLU A 121 -6.27 -8.46 20.01
N ASN A 122 -7.27 -8.00 19.24
CA ASN A 122 -7.20 -7.96 17.79
C ASN A 122 -6.24 -6.86 17.30
N ILE A 123 -6.13 -5.73 18.01
CA ILE A 123 -5.10 -4.72 17.76
C ILE A 123 -3.70 -5.31 17.94
N LEU A 124 -3.48 -6.15 18.95
CA LEU A 124 -2.21 -6.85 19.14
C LEU A 124 -1.87 -7.76 17.94
N ILE A 125 -2.86 -8.51 17.43
CA ILE A 125 -2.70 -9.34 16.24
C ILE A 125 -2.29 -8.48 15.02
N LEU A 126 -2.99 -7.35 14.80
CA LEU A 126 -2.65 -6.43 13.70
C LEU A 126 -1.28 -5.78 13.89
N ALA A 127 -0.89 -5.45 15.14
CA ALA A 127 0.44 -4.90 15.42
C ALA A 127 1.54 -5.90 15.02
N HIS A 128 1.37 -7.19 15.32
CA HIS A 128 2.30 -8.23 14.88
C HIS A 128 2.28 -8.46 13.37
N LEU A 129 1.12 -8.30 12.71
CA LEU A 129 1.03 -8.39 11.25
C LEU A 129 1.83 -7.28 10.56
N PHE A 130 1.71 -6.05 11.06
CA PHE A 130 2.35 -4.88 10.45
C PHE A 130 3.81 -4.70 10.85
N ASN A 131 4.24 -5.25 12.01
CA ASN A 131 5.58 -5.07 12.53
C ASN A 131 6.64 -5.70 11.61
N GLY A 132 7.50 -4.86 11.04
CA GLY A 132 8.50 -5.24 10.07
C GLY A 132 7.95 -5.52 8.65
N ASN A 133 6.65 -5.26 8.38
CA ASN A 133 6.02 -5.54 7.09
C ASN A 133 5.46 -4.29 6.38
N LEU A 134 5.58 -3.09 6.96
CA LEU A 134 5.13 -1.85 6.34
C LEU A 134 6.22 -1.23 5.47
N VAL A 135 5.85 -0.75 4.28
CA VAL A 135 6.74 -0.13 3.29
C VAL A 135 6.79 1.39 3.48
N LEU A 136 5.63 2.04 3.75
CA LEU A 136 5.52 3.49 3.85
C LEU A 136 5.95 4.01 5.23
N LYS A 137 6.90 4.93 5.26
CA LYS A 137 7.47 5.50 6.50
C LYS A 137 6.43 6.06 7.47
N HIS A 138 5.41 6.76 6.95
CA HIS A 138 4.37 7.32 7.81
C HIS A 138 3.52 6.24 8.48
N ARG A 139 3.34 5.07 7.84
CA ARG A 139 2.66 3.92 8.44
C ARG A 139 3.50 3.26 9.50
N GLN A 140 4.82 3.16 9.28
CA GLN A 140 5.76 2.68 10.31
C GLN A 140 5.71 3.56 11.56
N ALA A 141 5.69 4.90 11.42
CA ALA A 141 5.57 5.83 12.55
C ALA A 141 4.22 5.68 13.29
N GLN A 142 3.12 5.43 12.57
CA GLN A 142 1.82 5.13 13.18
C GLN A 142 1.86 3.83 13.98
N LEU A 143 2.48 2.78 13.43
CA LEU A 143 2.66 1.50 14.12
C LEU A 143 3.55 1.63 15.36
N GLU A 144 4.64 2.39 15.29
CA GLU A 144 5.49 2.68 16.44
C GLU A 144 4.68 3.26 17.61
N SER A 145 3.79 4.22 17.31
CA SER A 145 2.88 4.78 18.31
C SER A 145 1.98 3.71 18.93
N TRP A 146 1.50 2.74 18.13
CA TRP A 146 0.72 1.61 18.66
C TRP A 146 1.54 0.71 19.58
N ILE A 147 2.74 0.34 19.16
CA ILE A 147 3.64 -0.54 19.93
C ILE A 147 3.97 0.12 21.27
N ASN A 148 4.24 1.43 21.30
CA ASN A 148 4.51 2.16 22.53
C ASN A 148 3.33 2.11 23.50
N VAL A 149 2.09 2.31 23.01
CA VAL A 149 0.89 2.19 23.86
C VAL A 149 0.63 0.75 24.32
N LEU A 150 0.82 -0.24 23.44
CA LEU A 150 0.66 -1.65 23.81
C LEU A 150 1.67 -2.07 24.87
N ASN A 151 2.92 -1.65 24.74
CA ASN A 151 3.97 -1.96 25.69
C ASN A 151 3.72 -1.27 27.03
N SER A 152 3.27 0.00 27.06
CA SER A 152 2.92 0.69 28.29
C SER A 152 1.79 -0.01 29.06
N LYS A 153 0.77 -0.53 28.34
CA LYS A 153 -0.32 -1.30 28.95
C LYS A 153 0.14 -2.66 29.47
N LYS A 154 1.13 -3.29 28.82
CA LYS A 154 1.70 -4.58 29.26
C LYS A 154 2.60 -4.43 30.47
N MET A 155 3.38 -3.35 30.55
CA MET A 155 4.24 -3.07 31.71
C MET A 155 3.41 -2.94 33.02
N ASN A 156 2.15 -2.57 32.92
CA ASN A 156 1.22 -2.52 34.05
C ASN A 156 0.65 -3.90 34.44
N LYS A 157 0.98 -4.97 33.69
CA LYS A 157 0.61 -6.36 34.00
C LYS A 157 1.90 -7.16 34.26
N GLU A 158 2.05 -7.70 35.44
CA GLU A 158 3.14 -8.60 35.79
C GLU A 158 3.28 -9.72 34.73
N ASN A 159 4.46 -9.84 34.12
CA ASN A 159 4.84 -10.86 33.09
C ASN A 159 4.49 -10.60 31.61
N GLY A 160 4.18 -9.39 31.16
CA GLY A 160 3.99 -9.12 29.72
C GLY A 160 5.30 -8.92 28.95
N SER A 161 5.67 -9.82 28.02
CA SER A 161 6.79 -9.58 27.10
C SER A 161 6.55 -8.35 26.22
N GLN A 162 7.57 -7.48 26.09
CA GLN A 162 7.50 -6.30 25.22
C GLN A 162 7.48 -6.69 23.73
N ILE A 163 6.78 -5.92 22.93
CA ILE A 163 6.85 -6.00 21.47
C ILE A 163 8.05 -5.15 21.05
N LEU A 164 9.05 -5.80 20.47
CA LEU A 164 10.17 -5.08 19.86
C LEU A 164 9.76 -4.58 18.47
N LEU A 165 9.96 -3.27 18.23
CA LEU A 165 9.73 -2.70 16.92
C LEU A 165 10.76 -3.24 15.93
N ASP A 166 10.29 -3.86 14.86
CA ASP A 166 11.15 -4.27 13.75
C ASP A 166 11.27 -3.12 12.73
N ASN A 167 12.43 -2.48 12.73
CA ASN A 167 12.77 -1.36 11.84
C ASN A 167 13.33 -1.83 10.48
N ASN A 168 13.12 -3.08 10.10
CA ASN A 168 13.55 -3.57 8.80
C ASN A 168 12.80 -2.86 7.68
N ILE A 169 13.53 -2.54 6.63
CA ILE A 169 12.94 -1.99 5.41
C ILE A 169 12.55 -3.16 4.50
N ILE A 170 11.25 -3.32 4.30
CA ILE A 170 10.72 -4.24 3.30
C ILE A 170 10.44 -3.46 2.03
N LEU A 171 10.78 -4.06 0.90
CA LEU A 171 10.49 -3.53 -0.41
C LEU A 171 9.64 -4.56 -1.17
N PRO A 172 8.50 -4.15 -1.75
CA PRO A 172 7.66 -5.02 -2.55
C PRO A 172 8.39 -5.46 -3.81
N THR A 173 7.96 -6.58 -4.37
CA THR A 173 8.53 -7.14 -5.60
C THR A 173 7.44 -7.43 -6.63
N LEU A 174 7.81 -7.74 -7.88
CA LEU A 174 6.86 -8.25 -8.87
C LEU A 174 6.47 -9.73 -8.62
N LYS A 175 6.97 -10.35 -7.54
CA LYS A 175 6.68 -11.74 -7.15
C LYS A 175 5.82 -11.83 -5.90
N ASP A 176 5.22 -10.74 -5.46
CA ASP A 176 4.30 -10.68 -4.33
C ASP A 176 3.09 -9.79 -4.66
N SER A 177 2.06 -9.85 -3.85
CA SER A 177 0.77 -9.19 -4.07
C SER A 177 0.66 -7.78 -3.48
N TRP A 178 1.76 -7.21 -2.92
CA TRP A 178 1.69 -5.91 -2.25
C TRP A 178 1.25 -4.78 -3.20
N ILE A 179 1.83 -4.72 -4.42
CA ILE A 179 1.47 -3.69 -5.42
C ILE A 179 0.01 -3.84 -5.84
N SER A 180 -0.54 -5.08 -5.87
CA SER A 180 -1.96 -5.29 -6.14
C SER A 180 -2.83 -4.68 -5.03
N GLY A 181 -2.53 -4.96 -3.76
CA GLY A 181 -3.23 -4.36 -2.63
C GLY A 181 -3.13 -2.84 -2.62
N PHE A 182 -1.94 -2.30 -2.83
CA PHE A 182 -1.72 -0.86 -2.91
C PHE A 182 -2.45 -0.21 -4.10
N THR A 183 -2.56 -0.93 -5.24
CA THR A 183 -3.34 -0.49 -6.39
C THR A 183 -4.84 -0.51 -6.12
N ASP A 184 -5.35 -1.50 -5.39
CA ASP A 184 -6.74 -1.51 -4.96
C ASP A 184 -7.10 -0.27 -4.12
N ALA A 185 -6.16 0.25 -3.34
CA ALA A 185 -6.32 1.51 -2.62
C ALA A 185 -6.13 2.73 -3.55
N GLU A 186 -4.96 2.91 -4.11
CA GLU A 186 -4.47 4.17 -4.70
C GLU A 186 -4.38 4.16 -6.23
N GLY A 187 -4.62 3.01 -6.88
CA GLY A 187 -4.44 2.85 -8.32
C GLY A 187 -5.62 3.30 -9.15
N CYS A 188 -5.34 3.60 -10.41
CA CYS A 188 -6.36 3.94 -11.41
C CYS A 188 -5.95 3.40 -12.78
N PHE A 189 -6.89 2.74 -13.45
CA PHE A 189 -6.83 2.37 -14.86
C PHE A 189 -7.70 3.34 -15.65
N ASN A 190 -7.10 4.09 -16.56
CA ASN A 190 -7.76 5.15 -17.30
C ASN A 190 -7.51 5.00 -18.79
N ILE A 191 -8.47 5.38 -19.62
CA ILE A 191 -8.34 5.47 -21.07
C ILE A 191 -8.53 6.93 -21.45
N ASN A 192 -7.50 7.53 -22.04
CA ASN A 192 -7.57 8.88 -22.60
C ASN A 192 -7.78 8.78 -24.11
N ILE A 193 -8.74 9.55 -24.62
CA ILE A 193 -9.04 9.65 -26.06
C ILE A 193 -8.74 11.07 -26.50
N GLU A 194 -7.72 11.22 -27.36
CA GLU A 194 -7.30 12.49 -27.93
C GLU A 194 -7.78 12.60 -29.38
N VAL A 195 -8.40 13.73 -29.73
CA VAL A 195 -8.71 14.05 -31.13
C VAL A 195 -7.45 14.45 -31.87
N ARG A 196 -7.14 13.79 -33.00
CA ARG A 196 -6.00 14.10 -33.87
C ARG A 196 -6.44 14.20 -35.30
N LYS A 197 -6.62 15.41 -35.80
CA LYS A 197 -7.12 15.71 -37.15
C LYS A 197 -6.27 15.13 -38.31
N ASN A 198 -5.02 14.71 -38.04
CA ASN A 198 -4.09 14.25 -39.08
C ASN A 198 -3.82 12.73 -39.03
N THR A 199 -4.72 11.94 -38.42
CA THR A 199 -4.61 10.48 -38.39
C THR A 199 -5.84 9.87 -39.09
N VAL A 200 -5.70 8.67 -39.65
CA VAL A 200 -6.79 7.97 -40.39
C VAL A 200 -8.06 7.79 -39.54
N THR A 201 -7.90 7.60 -38.21
CA THR A 201 -9.00 7.40 -37.26
C THR A 201 -9.48 8.68 -36.60
N GLU A 202 -8.80 9.81 -36.81
CA GLU A 202 -9.00 11.10 -36.10
C GLU A 202 -8.91 11.02 -34.58
N TYR A 203 -8.61 9.87 -34.00
CA TYR A 203 -8.51 9.61 -32.58
C TYR A 203 -7.22 8.87 -32.22
N ARG A 204 -6.67 9.22 -31.07
CA ARG A 204 -5.62 8.46 -30.41
C ARG A 204 -6.13 7.95 -29.06
N VAL A 205 -6.14 6.64 -28.89
CA VAL A 205 -6.49 5.99 -27.62
C VAL A 205 -5.21 5.73 -26.84
N ILE A 206 -5.18 6.16 -25.59
CA ILE A 206 -4.01 6.06 -24.70
C ILE A 206 -4.48 5.41 -23.40
N PRO A 207 -4.32 4.09 -23.25
CA PRO A 207 -4.51 3.46 -21.96
C PRO A 207 -3.41 3.91 -21.00
N ARG A 208 -3.79 4.22 -19.75
CA ARG A 208 -2.89 4.74 -18.72
C ARG A 208 -3.11 4.01 -17.41
N PHE A 209 -2.02 3.72 -16.72
CA PHE A 209 -2.01 3.23 -15.36
C PHE A 209 -1.40 4.29 -14.44
N PHE A 210 -2.03 4.52 -13.29
CA PHE A 210 -1.57 5.47 -12.27
C PHE A 210 -1.54 4.84 -10.89
N LEU A 211 -0.54 5.27 -10.09
CA LEU A 211 -0.53 5.17 -8.63
C LEU A 211 -0.28 6.55 -8.06
N ASP A 212 -1.17 7.03 -7.20
CA ASP A 212 -1.02 8.32 -6.52
C ASP A 212 -0.76 8.08 -5.04
N GLN A 213 0.26 8.73 -4.45
CA GLN A 213 0.49 8.67 -3.03
C GLN A 213 1.14 9.93 -2.50
N LYS A 214 0.62 10.41 -1.34
CA LYS A 214 1.18 11.56 -0.64
C LYS A 214 2.53 11.21 -0.01
N GLU A 215 3.51 12.10 -0.18
CA GLU A 215 4.85 12.02 0.45
C GLU A 215 5.63 10.72 0.15
N ALA A 216 5.30 10.00 -0.94
CA ALA A 216 5.86 8.69 -1.25
C ALA A 216 6.64 8.65 -2.58
N PHE A 217 7.40 9.71 -2.89
CA PHE A 217 8.20 9.76 -4.12
C PHE A 217 9.14 8.56 -4.24
N GLU A 218 9.88 8.23 -3.17
CA GLU A 218 10.85 7.13 -3.19
C GLU A 218 10.16 5.78 -3.44
N THR A 219 9.03 5.52 -2.78
CA THR A 219 8.28 4.26 -2.96
C THR A 219 7.74 4.14 -4.38
N LEU A 220 7.12 5.20 -4.92
CA LEU A 220 6.61 5.20 -6.29
C LEU A 220 7.74 5.07 -7.32
N ASN A 221 8.88 5.73 -7.08
CA ASN A 221 10.05 5.61 -7.95
C ASN A 221 10.69 4.21 -7.87
N TYR A 222 10.65 3.56 -6.72
CA TYR A 222 11.04 2.17 -6.57
C TYR A 222 10.13 1.25 -7.40
N ILE A 223 8.79 1.41 -7.31
CA ILE A 223 7.80 0.66 -8.12
C ILE A 223 8.04 0.90 -9.62
N ARG A 224 8.31 2.16 -10.02
CA ARG A 224 8.69 2.48 -11.41
C ARG A 224 9.93 1.69 -11.86
N ASN A 225 10.92 1.55 -10.99
CA ASN A 225 12.13 0.79 -11.32
C ASN A 225 11.87 -0.72 -11.45
N LEU A 226 10.94 -1.28 -10.68
CA LEU A 226 10.51 -2.66 -10.82
C LEU A 226 9.88 -2.92 -12.19
N PHE A 227 8.94 -2.07 -12.61
CA PHE A 227 8.30 -2.16 -13.93
C PHE A 227 9.19 -1.67 -15.08
N LYS A 228 10.26 -0.93 -14.81
CA LYS A 228 11.22 -0.36 -15.78
C LYS A 228 10.63 0.67 -16.75
N PHE A 229 9.40 1.06 -16.60
CA PHE A 229 8.67 1.99 -17.46
C PHE A 229 7.96 3.07 -16.66
N GLY A 230 7.53 4.12 -17.35
CA GLY A 230 6.75 5.21 -16.77
C GLY A 230 7.60 6.29 -16.11
N ARG A 231 6.94 7.21 -15.45
CA ARG A 231 7.54 8.34 -14.74
C ARG A 231 6.87 8.58 -13.39
N VAL A 232 7.61 9.18 -12.47
CA VAL A 232 7.06 9.70 -11.21
C VAL A 232 7.17 11.22 -11.24
N SER A 233 6.07 11.90 -10.97
CA SER A 233 6.01 13.38 -10.92
C SER A 233 5.07 13.85 -9.82
N LEU A 234 5.23 15.11 -9.39
CA LEU A 234 4.25 15.75 -8.51
C LEU A 234 2.91 15.87 -9.28
N ARG A 235 1.83 15.47 -8.63
CA ARG A 235 0.49 15.58 -9.22
C ARG A 235 0.06 17.04 -9.25
N SER A 236 -0.31 17.54 -10.44
CA SER A 236 -0.77 18.92 -10.63
C SER A 236 -1.95 19.24 -9.70
N GLY A 237 -1.94 20.45 -9.14
CA GLY A 237 -2.99 20.94 -8.25
C GLY A 237 -3.01 20.31 -6.85
N THR A 238 -1.95 19.57 -6.47
CA THR A 238 -1.83 18.96 -5.13
C THR A 238 -0.52 19.35 -4.46
N GLN A 239 -0.51 19.28 -3.12
CA GLN A 239 0.71 19.44 -2.31
C GLN A 239 1.24 18.08 -1.90
N ASN A 240 2.50 17.79 -2.29
CA ASN A 240 3.23 16.56 -1.91
C ASN A 240 2.55 15.23 -2.31
N VAL A 241 1.60 15.23 -3.26
CA VAL A 241 1.07 14.01 -3.84
C VAL A 241 1.86 13.69 -5.10
N TYR A 242 2.49 12.53 -5.12
CA TYR A 242 3.24 12.06 -6.28
C TYR A 242 2.41 11.04 -7.06
N ARG A 243 2.62 11.03 -8.36
CA ARG A 243 1.99 10.12 -9.31
C ARG A 243 3.05 9.32 -10.05
N TYR A 244 2.97 8.00 -9.97
CA TYR A 244 3.58 7.10 -10.93
C TYR A 244 2.60 6.89 -12.09
N GLU A 245 3.05 7.13 -13.33
CA GLU A 245 2.25 7.02 -14.54
C GLU A 245 2.93 6.16 -15.59
N VAL A 246 2.20 5.22 -16.18
CA VAL A 246 2.59 4.46 -17.38
C VAL A 246 1.53 4.68 -18.46
N ASN A 247 1.96 5.11 -19.66
CA ASN A 247 1.08 5.42 -20.79
C ASN A 247 1.64 4.97 -22.16
N SER A 248 2.73 4.20 -22.16
CA SER A 248 3.31 3.61 -23.36
C SER A 248 2.94 2.15 -23.47
N PHE A 249 2.57 1.66 -24.63
CA PHE A 249 2.19 0.26 -24.84
C PHE A 249 3.24 -0.72 -24.30
N LYS A 250 4.51 -0.57 -24.64
CA LYS A 250 5.61 -1.39 -24.10
C LYS A 250 5.69 -1.39 -22.57
N GLY A 251 5.28 -0.29 -21.93
CA GLY A 251 5.29 -0.17 -20.48
C GLY A 251 4.08 -0.80 -19.82
N LEU A 252 3.01 -1.05 -20.58
CA LEU A 252 1.80 -1.66 -20.05
C LEU A 252 1.87 -3.19 -20.00
N ASP A 253 2.71 -3.83 -20.84
CA ASP A 253 2.92 -5.29 -20.81
C ASP A 253 3.22 -5.80 -19.39
N PRO A 254 4.28 -5.36 -18.71
CA PRO A 254 4.62 -5.86 -17.39
C PRO A 254 3.56 -5.49 -16.32
N ILE A 255 2.78 -4.43 -16.54
CA ILE A 255 1.65 -4.08 -15.65
C ILE A 255 0.52 -5.11 -15.80
N ILE A 256 0.17 -5.48 -17.03
CA ILE A 256 -0.85 -6.47 -17.32
C ILE A 256 -0.43 -7.84 -16.79
N ASP A 257 0.80 -8.27 -17.05
CA ASP A 257 1.34 -9.54 -16.56
C ASP A 257 1.31 -9.63 -15.03
N TYR A 258 1.66 -8.52 -14.35
CA TYR A 258 1.62 -8.45 -12.90
C TYR A 258 0.19 -8.64 -12.36
N PHE A 259 -0.81 -7.90 -12.86
CA PHE A 259 -2.18 -8.00 -12.37
C PHE A 259 -2.91 -9.28 -12.81
N ASN A 260 -2.45 -9.93 -13.86
CA ASN A 260 -2.89 -11.30 -14.21
C ASN A 260 -2.36 -12.32 -13.18
N SER A 261 -1.15 -12.14 -12.68
CA SER A 261 -0.53 -13.00 -11.66
C SER A 261 -1.04 -12.72 -10.24
N TYR A 262 -1.34 -11.45 -9.94
CA TYR A 262 -1.84 -10.96 -8.65
C TYR A 262 -3.10 -10.12 -8.84
N PRO A 263 -4.28 -10.75 -9.03
CA PRO A 263 -5.53 -10.05 -9.31
C PRO A 263 -5.92 -9.07 -8.19
N LEU A 264 -6.53 -7.97 -8.61
CA LEU A 264 -7.14 -7.00 -7.71
C LEU A 264 -8.40 -7.60 -7.06
N LYS A 265 -8.76 -7.11 -5.88
CA LYS A 265 -9.90 -7.64 -5.10
C LYS A 265 -11.09 -6.69 -5.02
N SER A 266 -10.88 -5.39 -5.31
CA SER A 266 -11.94 -4.39 -5.38
C SER A 266 -12.58 -4.34 -6.77
N LYS A 267 -13.54 -3.42 -6.98
CA LYS A 267 -14.10 -3.13 -8.33
C LYS A 267 -13.05 -2.73 -9.36
N LYS A 268 -11.83 -2.35 -8.90
CA LYS A 268 -10.73 -2.04 -9.81
C LYS A 268 -10.32 -3.24 -10.65
N GLN A 269 -10.61 -4.49 -10.22
CA GLN A 269 -10.44 -5.68 -11.06
C GLN A 269 -11.27 -5.59 -12.36
N ILE A 270 -12.52 -5.14 -12.26
CA ILE A 270 -13.39 -4.95 -13.44
C ILE A 270 -12.81 -3.83 -14.33
N SER A 271 -12.36 -2.74 -13.71
CA SER A 271 -11.72 -1.65 -14.44
C SER A 271 -10.45 -2.10 -15.16
N PHE A 272 -9.61 -2.89 -14.50
CA PHE A 272 -8.42 -3.50 -15.10
C PHE A 272 -8.76 -4.40 -16.27
N LEU A 273 -9.72 -5.33 -16.11
CA LEU A 273 -10.13 -6.25 -17.17
C LEU A 273 -10.71 -5.53 -18.40
N ASN A 274 -11.44 -4.44 -18.20
CA ASN A 274 -11.95 -3.65 -19.32
C ASN A 274 -10.87 -2.79 -19.97
N TRP A 275 -9.98 -2.25 -19.17
CA TRP A 275 -8.85 -1.44 -19.62
C TRP A 275 -7.82 -2.29 -20.40
N SER A 276 -7.53 -3.51 -19.95
CA SER A 276 -6.60 -4.42 -20.62
C SER A 276 -7.09 -4.92 -21.99
N LYS A 277 -8.42 -4.86 -22.26
CA LYS A 277 -8.97 -5.18 -23.61
C LYS A 277 -8.71 -4.11 -24.66
N VAL A 278 -8.37 -2.89 -24.22
CA VAL A 278 -8.05 -1.76 -25.12
C VAL A 278 -6.57 -1.77 -25.49
N TYR A 279 -5.77 -2.52 -24.75
CA TYR A 279 -4.37 -2.81 -25.03
C TYR A 279 -4.21 -3.83 -26.13
#